data_0836fb5b65264bd075e1973ca0126b55
#
_entry.id   0836fb5b65264bd075e1973ca0126b55
#
_cell.length_a   1.000
_cell.length_b   1.000
_cell.length_c   1.000
_cell.angle_alpha   90.00
_cell.angle_beta   90.00
_cell.angle_gamma   90.00
#
_symmetry.space_group_name_H-M   'P 1'
#
loop_
_entity.id
_entity.type
_entity.pdbx_description
1 polymer ?
#
loop_
_entity_poly.entity_id
_entity_poly.type
_entity_poly.pdbx_seq_one_letter_code
_entity_poly.pdbx_strand_id
1 'polypeptide(L)'
;MPGLREEMDHVPEKLQKYWDPDFSSFHTAAWWAKNFERSGEFRVVTADFLADGAALWLRWHDMCIEAGSEPHPEHQMLLDDEAGVLGFVRVVAVRK
;
A
#
# COMPACT_ATOMS: atom_id res chain seq x y z
N MET A 1 -3.14 0.98 5.38
CA MET A 1 -2.38 -0.20 4.95
C MET A 1 -1.65 0.08 3.64
N PRO A 2 -0.52 -0.56 3.42
CA PRO A 2 0.16 -0.46 2.13
C PRO A 2 -0.74 -0.91 0.99
N GLY A 3 -0.66 -0.25 -0.13
CA GLY A 3 -1.49 -0.57 -1.28
C GLY A 3 -1.01 0.10 -2.55
N LEU A 4 -1.88 0.14 -3.55
CA LEU A 4 -1.61 0.70 -4.86
C LEU A 4 -2.46 1.96 -5.08
N ARG A 5 -1.89 2.92 -5.78
CA ARG A 5 -2.64 4.11 -6.21
C ARG A 5 -3.55 3.78 -7.39
N GLU A 6 -3.11 2.86 -8.27
CA GLU A 6 -3.89 2.33 -9.39
C GLU A 6 -3.59 0.83 -9.52
N GLU A 7 -4.58 0.05 -9.95
CA GLU A 7 -4.37 -1.37 -10.23
C GLU A 7 -3.39 -1.54 -11.39
N MET A 8 -2.58 -2.61 -11.33
CA MET A 8 -1.55 -2.91 -12.33
C MET A 8 -1.79 -4.28 -12.94
N ASP A 9 -1.58 -4.39 -14.25
CA ASP A 9 -1.57 -5.69 -14.93
C ASP A 9 -0.28 -6.45 -14.65
N HIS A 10 0.81 -5.73 -14.43
CA HIS A 10 2.12 -6.30 -14.14
C HIS A 10 2.93 -5.32 -13.29
N VAL A 11 3.87 -5.86 -12.55
CA VAL A 11 4.74 -5.07 -11.68
C VAL A 11 5.75 -4.30 -12.54
N PRO A 12 5.92 -2.98 -12.33
CA PRO A 12 6.95 -2.22 -13.02
C PRO A 12 8.34 -2.86 -12.86
N GLU A 13 9.13 -2.85 -13.92
CA GLU A 13 10.43 -3.51 -13.96
C GLU A 13 11.32 -3.15 -12.77
N LYS A 14 11.34 -1.87 -12.40
CA LYS A 14 12.19 -1.38 -11.29
C LYS A 14 11.77 -1.93 -9.93
N LEU A 15 10.54 -2.41 -9.80
CA LEU A 15 10.02 -2.94 -8.53
C LEU A 15 9.97 -4.46 -8.49
N GLN A 16 10.17 -5.15 -9.63
CA GLN A 16 10.03 -6.59 -9.71
C GLN A 16 10.94 -7.34 -8.73
N LYS A 17 12.17 -6.88 -8.54
CA LYS A 17 13.13 -7.52 -7.64
C LYS A 17 12.73 -7.45 -6.17
N TYR A 18 11.82 -6.54 -5.81
CA TYR A 18 11.33 -6.40 -4.43
C TYR A 18 10.00 -7.12 -4.22
N TRP A 19 9.34 -7.54 -5.31
CA TRP A 19 7.98 -8.04 -5.23
C TRP A 19 7.95 -9.39 -4.55
N ASP A 20 7.10 -9.51 -3.56
CA ASP A 20 6.95 -10.69 -2.72
C ASP A 20 5.54 -11.24 -2.90
N PRO A 21 5.31 -12.57 -2.80
CA PRO A 21 3.97 -13.14 -2.86
C PRO A 21 2.98 -12.52 -1.87
N ASP A 22 3.47 -12.02 -0.72
CA ASP A 22 2.63 -11.33 0.26
C ASP A 22 2.06 -10.02 -0.28
N PHE A 23 2.66 -9.45 -1.31
CA PHE A 23 2.19 -8.22 -1.95
C PHE A 23 0.96 -8.44 -2.82
N SER A 24 0.45 -9.68 -2.92
CA SER A 24 -0.82 -9.95 -3.57
C SER A 24 -1.98 -9.20 -2.93
N SER A 25 -1.82 -8.76 -1.69
CA SER A 25 -2.82 -7.93 -0.99
C SER A 25 -2.73 -6.44 -1.34
N PHE A 26 -1.72 -6.03 -2.12
CA PHE A 26 -1.57 -4.64 -2.53
C PHE A 26 -2.57 -4.32 -3.64
N HIS A 27 -3.63 -3.63 -3.26
CA HIS A 27 -4.71 -3.21 -4.16
C HIS A 27 -5.08 -1.76 -3.89
N THR A 28 -5.87 -1.19 -4.78
CA THR A 28 -6.39 0.16 -4.59
C THR A 28 -7.46 0.20 -3.50
N ALA A 29 -7.76 1.39 -3.01
CA ALA A 29 -8.85 1.60 -2.06
C ALA A 29 -10.19 1.15 -2.66
N ALA A 30 -10.43 1.41 -3.95
CA ALA A 30 -11.65 1.00 -4.62
C ALA A 30 -11.81 -0.53 -4.65
N TRP A 31 -10.71 -1.26 -4.89
CA TRP A 31 -10.73 -2.71 -4.87
C TRP A 31 -11.13 -3.24 -3.48
N TRP A 32 -10.53 -2.68 -2.44
CA TRP A 32 -10.85 -3.07 -1.07
C TRP A 32 -12.28 -2.73 -0.68
N ALA A 33 -12.79 -1.56 -1.13
CA ALA A 33 -14.17 -1.18 -0.90
C ALA A 33 -15.15 -2.21 -1.47
N LYS A 34 -14.92 -2.63 -2.71
CA LYS A 34 -15.75 -3.67 -3.36
C LYS A 34 -15.64 -5.00 -2.62
N ASN A 35 -14.44 -5.34 -2.16
CA ASN A 35 -14.21 -6.58 -1.45
C ASN A 35 -15.00 -6.64 -0.13
N PHE A 36 -15.00 -5.55 0.63
CA PHE A 36 -15.77 -5.46 1.86
C PHE A 36 -17.28 -5.50 1.60
N GLU A 37 -17.75 -4.76 0.60
CA GLU A 37 -19.19 -4.72 0.27
C GLU A 37 -19.70 -6.06 -0.26
N ARG A 38 -18.86 -6.80 -0.97
CA ARG A 38 -19.22 -8.11 -1.53
C ARG A 38 -19.60 -9.13 -0.48
N SER A 39 -19.04 -9.01 0.73
CA SER A 39 -19.38 -9.92 1.83
C SER A 39 -20.82 -9.76 2.31
N GLY A 40 -21.43 -8.59 2.06
CA GLY A 40 -22.77 -8.25 2.53
C GLY A 40 -22.83 -7.88 4.01
N GLU A 41 -21.71 -7.94 4.72
CA GLU A 41 -21.63 -7.68 6.15
C GLU A 41 -21.21 -6.26 6.51
N PHE A 42 -20.66 -5.52 5.53
CA PHE A 42 -20.13 -4.19 5.77
C PHE A 42 -20.71 -3.18 4.81
N ARG A 43 -20.84 -1.95 5.30
CA ARG A 43 -21.12 -0.78 4.49
C ARG A 43 -19.89 0.11 4.52
N VAL A 44 -19.31 0.37 3.36
CA VAL A 44 -18.13 1.21 3.24
C VAL A 44 -18.53 2.69 3.37
N VAL A 45 -17.91 3.38 4.31
CA VAL A 45 -18.13 4.80 4.55
C VAL A 45 -17.14 5.64 3.75
N THR A 46 -15.87 5.22 3.73
CA THR A 46 -14.79 5.92 3.05
C THR A 46 -13.81 4.90 2.48
N ALA A 47 -13.36 5.15 1.26
CA ALA A 47 -12.28 4.37 0.65
C ALA A 47 -11.42 5.32 -0.17
N ASP A 48 -10.22 5.61 0.31
CA ASP A 48 -9.29 6.51 -0.33
C ASP A 48 -7.85 6.08 -0.05
N PHE A 49 -6.89 6.84 -0.58
CA PHE A 49 -5.52 6.69 -0.15
C PHE A 49 -5.03 7.99 0.47
N LEU A 50 -4.08 7.87 1.39
CA LEU A 50 -3.49 9.03 2.05
C LEU A 50 -2.53 9.70 1.07
N ALA A 51 -2.71 10.99 0.80
CA ALA A 51 -1.93 11.72 -0.19
C ALA A 51 -0.42 11.66 0.10
N ASP A 52 -0.04 11.68 1.38
CA ASP A 52 1.35 11.63 1.84
C ASP A 52 1.73 10.24 2.39
N GLY A 53 0.90 9.22 2.15
CA GLY A 53 1.09 7.89 2.74
C GLY A 53 2.43 7.26 2.38
N ALA A 54 2.85 7.34 1.12
CA ALA A 54 4.13 6.80 0.69
C ALA A 54 5.30 7.50 1.38
N ALA A 55 5.22 8.82 1.52
CA ALA A 55 6.25 9.61 2.21
C ALA A 55 6.32 9.26 3.69
N LEU A 56 5.19 9.07 4.34
CA LEU A 56 5.12 8.66 5.74
C LEU A 56 5.65 7.23 5.94
N TRP A 57 5.35 6.34 5.01
CA TRP A 57 5.86 4.97 5.02
C TRP A 57 7.38 4.97 4.91
N LEU A 58 7.93 5.74 3.97
CA LEU A 58 9.37 5.89 3.82
C LEU A 58 10.01 6.47 5.08
N ARG A 59 9.39 7.50 5.67
CA ARG A 59 9.87 8.10 6.91
C ARG A 59 9.91 7.10 8.07
N TRP A 60 8.92 6.23 8.14
CA TRP A 60 8.88 5.19 9.17
C TRP A 60 10.11 4.28 9.06
N HIS A 61 10.47 3.87 7.84
CA HIS A 61 11.68 3.07 7.61
C HIS A 61 12.95 3.84 8.01
N ASP A 62 13.03 5.12 7.66
CA ASP A 62 14.16 5.97 8.04
C ASP A 62 14.32 6.03 9.56
N MET A 63 13.22 6.19 10.28
CA MET A 63 13.22 6.24 11.74
C MET A 63 13.67 4.91 12.35
N CYS A 64 13.26 3.78 11.77
CA CYS A 64 13.69 2.46 12.21
C CYS A 64 15.19 2.28 12.03
N ILE A 65 15.74 2.73 10.89
CA ILE A 65 17.18 2.65 10.61
C ILE A 65 17.95 3.52 11.62
N GLU A 66 17.49 4.73 11.90
CA GLU A 66 18.09 5.62 12.90
C GLU A 66 18.09 4.98 14.29
N ALA A 67 17.08 4.18 14.61
CA ALA A 67 16.97 3.46 15.88
C ALA A 67 17.82 2.19 15.93
N GLY A 68 18.56 1.88 14.86
CA GLY A 68 19.50 0.75 14.82
C GLY A 68 19.03 -0.48 14.09
N SER A 69 17.86 -0.43 13.45
CA SER A 69 17.37 -1.56 12.66
C SER A 69 18.12 -1.68 11.33
N GLU A 70 18.26 -2.91 10.84
CA GLU A 70 18.76 -3.14 9.49
C GLU A 70 17.78 -2.59 8.46
N PRO A 71 18.26 -2.01 7.34
CA PRO A 71 17.39 -1.57 6.28
C PRO A 71 16.54 -2.71 5.72
N HIS A 72 15.24 -2.51 5.65
CA HIS A 72 14.32 -3.47 5.06
C HIS A 72 14.26 -3.26 3.54
N PRO A 73 14.08 -4.33 2.73
CA PRO A 73 13.96 -4.17 1.28
C PRO A 73 12.88 -3.18 0.84
N GLU A 74 11.80 -3.04 1.59
CA GLU A 74 10.75 -2.05 1.30
C GLU A 74 11.27 -0.61 1.27
N HIS A 75 12.31 -0.31 2.06
CA HIS A 75 12.91 1.03 2.06
C HIS A 75 13.43 1.38 0.66
N GLN A 76 14.22 0.49 0.08
CA GLN A 76 14.76 0.71 -1.26
C GLN A 76 13.65 0.67 -2.33
N MET A 77 12.66 -0.21 -2.15
CA MET A 77 11.52 -0.28 -3.06
C MET A 77 10.78 1.05 -3.14
N LEU A 78 10.55 1.70 -2.01
CA LEU A 78 9.89 3.00 -1.98
C LEU A 78 10.73 4.08 -2.66
N LEU A 79 12.05 4.04 -2.48
CA LEU A 79 12.96 4.98 -3.15
C LEU A 79 12.99 4.77 -4.66
N ASP A 80 12.84 3.53 -5.12
CA ASP A 80 12.86 3.18 -6.54
C ASP A 80 11.51 3.34 -7.22
N ASP A 81 10.45 3.65 -6.48
CA ASP A 81 9.10 3.83 -7.01
C ASP A 81 8.92 5.20 -7.67
N GLU A 82 9.62 5.42 -8.78
CA GLU A 82 9.59 6.68 -9.52
C GLU A 82 8.21 7.00 -10.09
N ALA A 83 7.45 5.97 -10.47
CA ALA A 83 6.12 6.16 -11.04
C ALA A 83 5.06 6.44 -9.98
N GLY A 84 5.38 6.27 -8.69
CA GLY A 84 4.42 6.51 -7.60
C GLY A 84 3.27 5.52 -7.58
N VAL A 85 3.54 4.24 -7.87
CA VAL A 85 2.48 3.21 -7.89
C VAL A 85 2.11 2.75 -6.49
N LEU A 86 3.03 2.87 -5.53
CA LEU A 86 2.79 2.48 -4.16
C LEU A 86 2.17 3.61 -3.35
N GLY A 87 1.31 3.25 -2.42
CA GLY A 87 0.67 4.21 -1.54
C GLY A 87 0.14 3.55 -0.30
N PHE A 88 -0.55 4.31 0.50
CA PHE A 88 -1.22 3.82 1.71
C PHE A 88 -2.71 4.04 1.54
N VAL A 89 -3.47 2.95 1.56
CA VAL A 89 -4.92 3.01 1.38
C VAL A 89 -5.63 3.00 2.73
N ARG A 90 -6.77 3.68 2.76
CA ARG A 90 -7.63 3.72 3.93
C ARG A 90 -9.03 3.29 3.53
N VAL A 91 -9.58 2.35 4.28
CA VAL A 91 -10.97 1.94 4.12
C VAL A 91 -11.63 2.01 5.50
N VAL A 92 -12.73 2.74 5.58
CA VAL A 92 -13.55 2.79 6.78
C VAL A 92 -14.88 2.15 6.44
N ALA A 93 -15.22 1.10 7.15
CA ALA A 93 -16.45 0.34 6.94
C ALA A 93 -17.12 0.10 8.28
N VAL A 94 -18.47 0.10 8.27
CA VAL A 94 -19.25 -0.24 9.45
C VAL A 94 -19.96 -1.56 9.21
N ARG A 95 -20.05 -2.36 10.26
CA ARG A 95 -20.74 -3.63 10.20
C ARG A 95 -22.25 -3.39 10.15
N LYS A 96 -22.90 -4.08 9.25
CA LYS A 96 -24.36 -4.01 9.12
C LYS A 96 -25.07 -4.74 10.27
#